data_bb43abd907279d2f99c9e4ddc6eee98a
#
_entry.id   bb43abd907279d2f99c9e4ddc6eee98a
#
_cell.length_a   1.000
_cell.length_b   1.000
_cell.length_c   1.000
_cell.angle_alpha   90.00
_cell.angle_beta   90.00
_cell.angle_gamma   90.00
#
_symmetry.space_group_name_H-M   'P 1'
#
loop_
_entity.id
_entity.type
_entity.pdbx_description
1 polymer ?
#
loop_
_entity_poly.entity_id
_entity_poly.type
_entity_poly.pdbx_seq_one_letter_code
_entity_poly.pdbx_strand_id
1 'polypeptide(L)'
;MRGALLIAKKEFLELSKDRKTMFFAFVLPFLLYPGLFGMMGKMAKRDEVNNKNKASRVYLADPSSALTALLQTDPKKFELVPRPEGDLKQILRDSKLDLAIEVEPTATEAIQAHRTFVVTATLDESERTSEIALKRLRDVLKGQEKVWVQARLQTLGASAQLAEPLKLEVKNAADTTLEVGKMLGRMLPYLLMIMMYTGAMQHGIYATAGEKERNTLLSLMATRLPRNQIILGKLLYIFSMGVIAALLNLLSMGLSIPAMAGGSANATQAMMAIANPMTLGLTFLIMVPLGLFFSNFILLMGIQARNTIEAGSAITPGIFLVIFLGVFTMAPGVEKMAFLTYVPVVNVCLALRKLFGQQPNWFEYIVAFAMTVGLAGIMTLVSTRLLNREKALFKV
;
A
#
# COMPACT_ATOMS: atom_id res chain seq x y z
N MET A 1 13.15 17.68 -35.04
CA MET A 1 12.16 17.69 -33.95
C MET A 1 10.71 17.81 -34.41
N ARG A 2 10.35 18.63 -35.43
CA ARG A 2 8.96 18.72 -35.92
C ARG A 2 8.35 17.37 -36.34
N GLY A 3 9.11 16.50 -37.04
CA GLY A 3 8.63 15.19 -37.45
C GLY A 3 8.37 14.24 -36.27
N ALA A 4 9.19 14.25 -35.21
CA ALA A 4 8.96 13.43 -34.03
C ALA A 4 7.66 13.80 -33.31
N LEU A 5 7.37 15.11 -33.21
CA LEU A 5 6.11 15.59 -32.64
C LEU A 5 4.89 15.21 -33.49
N LEU A 6 5.04 15.21 -34.81
CA LEU A 6 3.97 14.76 -35.74
C LEU A 6 3.65 13.28 -35.55
N ILE A 7 4.70 12.45 -35.41
CA ILE A 7 4.52 11.01 -35.12
C ILE A 7 3.85 10.81 -33.76
N ALA A 8 4.34 11.43 -32.69
CA ALA A 8 3.69 11.34 -31.38
C ALA A 8 2.23 11.78 -31.43
N LYS A 9 1.92 12.89 -32.11
CA LYS A 9 0.56 13.38 -32.32
C LYS A 9 -0.32 12.37 -33.07
N LYS A 10 0.23 11.73 -34.12
CA LYS A 10 -0.47 10.66 -34.88
C LYS A 10 -0.87 9.51 -33.93
N GLU A 11 0.07 9.02 -33.11
CA GLU A 11 -0.19 7.94 -32.15
C GLU A 11 -1.27 8.32 -31.14
N PHE A 12 -1.23 9.56 -30.61
CA PHE A 12 -2.27 10.05 -29.71
C PHE A 12 -3.65 10.16 -30.37
N LEU A 13 -3.69 10.59 -31.65
CA LEU A 13 -4.93 10.67 -32.42
C LEU A 13 -5.52 9.28 -32.72
N GLU A 14 -4.68 8.29 -32.98
CA GLU A 14 -5.12 6.89 -33.16
C GLU A 14 -5.72 6.35 -31.87
N LEU A 15 -5.06 6.58 -30.73
CA LEU A 15 -5.58 6.19 -29.42
C LEU A 15 -6.92 6.86 -29.12
N SER A 16 -7.05 8.17 -29.40
CA SER A 16 -8.27 8.93 -29.08
C SER A 16 -9.52 8.44 -29.84
N LYS A 17 -9.33 7.76 -30.96
CA LYS A 17 -10.41 7.14 -31.73
C LYS A 17 -10.88 5.82 -31.13
N ASP A 18 -10.03 5.14 -30.37
CA ASP A 18 -10.37 3.88 -29.70
C ASP A 18 -10.89 4.16 -28.27
N ARG A 19 -12.20 4.42 -28.19
CA ARG A 19 -12.88 4.71 -26.91
C ARG A 19 -12.77 3.58 -25.89
N LYS A 20 -12.68 2.31 -26.35
CA LYS A 20 -12.55 1.17 -25.45
C LYS A 20 -11.17 1.16 -24.79
N THR A 21 -10.12 1.28 -25.59
CA THR A 21 -8.75 1.34 -25.06
C THR A 21 -8.55 2.57 -24.16
N MET A 22 -9.10 3.73 -24.51
CA MET A 22 -9.09 4.93 -23.66
C MET A 22 -9.76 4.69 -22.30
N PHE A 23 -10.93 4.06 -22.29
CA PHE A 23 -11.64 3.75 -21.06
C PHE A 23 -10.82 2.81 -20.15
N PHE A 24 -10.33 1.69 -20.70
CA PHE A 24 -9.58 0.69 -19.93
C PHE A 24 -8.21 1.20 -19.51
N ALA A 25 -7.55 2.04 -20.30
CA ALA A 25 -6.22 2.55 -19.99
C ALA A 25 -6.22 3.68 -18.93
N PHE A 26 -7.25 4.52 -18.92
CA PHE A 26 -7.27 5.74 -18.10
C PHE A 26 -8.44 5.80 -17.12
N VAL A 27 -9.67 5.56 -17.60
CA VAL A 27 -10.86 5.76 -16.76
C VAL A 27 -11.01 4.66 -15.75
N LEU A 28 -10.83 3.40 -16.17
CA LEU A 28 -10.97 2.25 -15.27
C LEU A 28 -9.98 2.28 -14.10
N PRO A 29 -8.65 2.42 -14.30
CA PRO A 29 -7.70 2.52 -13.20
C PRO A 29 -7.97 3.72 -12.29
N PHE A 30 -8.38 4.85 -12.86
CA PHE A 30 -8.74 6.06 -12.10
C PHE A 30 -9.94 5.84 -11.18
N LEU A 31 -10.98 5.12 -11.63
CA LEU A 31 -12.19 4.84 -10.84
C LEU A 31 -12.01 3.66 -9.88
N LEU A 32 -11.13 2.72 -10.23
CA LEU A 32 -10.95 1.47 -9.48
C LEU A 32 -10.46 1.74 -8.05
N TYR A 33 -9.47 2.62 -7.87
CA TYR A 33 -8.92 2.90 -6.54
C TYR A 33 -9.93 3.57 -5.61
N PRO A 34 -10.61 4.69 -5.98
CA PRO A 34 -11.64 5.27 -5.13
C PRO A 34 -12.79 4.29 -4.85
N GLY A 35 -13.16 3.46 -5.83
CA GLY A 35 -14.18 2.43 -5.68
C GLY A 35 -13.79 1.36 -4.65
N LEU A 36 -12.62 0.75 -4.82
CA LEU A 36 -12.12 -0.29 -3.92
C LEU A 36 -11.88 0.24 -2.51
N PHE A 37 -11.13 1.32 -2.38
CA PHE A 37 -10.80 1.88 -1.07
C PHE A 37 -12.01 2.50 -0.37
N GLY A 38 -12.93 3.10 -1.13
CA GLY A 38 -14.20 3.57 -0.58
C GLY A 38 -15.08 2.42 -0.07
N MET A 39 -15.13 1.30 -0.79
CA MET A 39 -15.83 0.09 -0.35
C MET A 39 -15.17 -0.53 0.89
N MET A 40 -13.83 -0.68 0.88
CA MET A 40 -13.07 -1.17 2.04
C MET A 40 -13.25 -0.29 3.28
N GLY A 41 -13.20 1.04 3.12
CA GLY A 41 -13.43 1.97 4.22
C GLY A 41 -14.85 1.89 4.79
N LYS A 42 -15.88 1.73 3.94
CA LYS A 42 -17.26 1.51 4.39
C LYS A 42 -17.41 0.17 5.12
N MET A 43 -16.79 -0.91 4.61
CA MET A 43 -16.80 -2.22 5.26
C MET A 43 -16.11 -2.16 6.62
N ALA A 44 -14.90 -1.56 6.70
CA ALA A 44 -14.16 -1.41 7.94
C ALA A 44 -14.94 -0.62 9.00
N LYS A 45 -15.61 0.48 8.60
CA LYS A 45 -16.50 1.24 9.51
C LYS A 45 -17.70 0.41 9.96
N ARG A 46 -18.33 -0.31 9.05
CA ARG A 46 -19.47 -1.17 9.36
C ARG A 46 -19.09 -2.27 10.35
N ASP A 47 -17.93 -2.88 10.14
CA ASP A 47 -17.39 -3.89 11.04
C ASP A 47 -17.02 -3.30 12.40
N GLU A 48 -16.44 -2.09 12.43
CA GLU A 48 -16.14 -1.40 13.69
C GLU A 48 -17.40 -1.07 14.48
N VAL A 49 -18.44 -0.55 13.82
CA VAL A 49 -19.74 -0.25 14.46
C VAL A 49 -20.42 -1.52 14.89
N ASN A 50 -20.44 -2.56 14.06
CA ASN A 50 -21.02 -3.86 14.40
C ASN A 50 -20.28 -4.49 15.60
N ASN A 51 -18.96 -4.45 15.60
CA ASN A 51 -18.14 -5.01 16.66
C ASN A 51 -18.26 -4.20 17.98
N LYS A 52 -18.45 -2.88 17.92
CA LYS A 52 -18.73 -2.06 19.10
C LYS A 52 -20.11 -2.36 19.71
N ASN A 53 -21.10 -2.62 18.89
CA ASN A 53 -22.49 -2.82 19.30
C ASN A 53 -22.84 -4.28 19.61
N LYS A 54 -22.05 -5.24 19.10
CA LYS A 54 -22.26 -6.66 19.33
C LYS A 54 -21.56 -7.08 20.63
N ALA A 55 -22.30 -7.72 21.53
CA ALA A 55 -21.70 -8.35 22.71
C ALA A 55 -20.74 -9.46 22.30
N SER A 56 -19.60 -9.56 22.98
CA SER A 56 -18.65 -10.67 22.78
C SER A 56 -19.21 -11.93 23.41
N ARG A 57 -19.28 -13.03 22.65
CA ARG A 57 -19.74 -14.33 23.14
C ARG A 57 -18.64 -14.98 23.95
N VAL A 58 -18.86 -15.10 25.24
CA VAL A 58 -17.85 -15.55 26.19
C VAL A 58 -18.35 -16.77 26.94
N TYR A 59 -17.55 -17.84 26.91
CA TYR A 59 -17.70 -18.94 27.85
C TYR A 59 -16.95 -18.60 29.14
N LEU A 60 -17.65 -18.66 30.26
CA LEU A 60 -17.09 -18.41 31.58
C LEU A 60 -17.17 -19.65 32.45
N ALA A 61 -16.03 -20.24 32.76
CA ALA A 61 -15.88 -21.27 33.78
C ALA A 61 -15.44 -20.60 35.10
N ASP A 62 -16.41 -20.18 35.92
CA ASP A 62 -16.17 -19.48 37.19
C ASP A 62 -16.87 -20.23 38.33
N PRO A 63 -16.26 -21.30 38.86
CA PRO A 63 -16.83 -22.05 39.99
C PRO A 63 -16.98 -21.20 41.25
N SER A 64 -16.20 -20.17 41.38
CA SER A 64 -16.17 -19.27 42.51
C SER A 64 -17.20 -18.14 42.46
N SER A 65 -17.84 -17.93 41.28
CA SER A 65 -18.71 -16.79 40.98
C SER A 65 -18.05 -15.41 41.17
N ALA A 66 -16.72 -15.35 41.24
CA ALA A 66 -15.97 -14.14 41.52
C ALA A 66 -16.07 -13.10 40.40
N LEU A 67 -16.13 -13.55 39.13
CA LEU A 67 -16.22 -12.71 37.95
C LEU A 67 -17.60 -12.74 37.29
N THR A 68 -18.44 -13.72 37.62
CA THR A 68 -19.76 -13.91 36.99
C THR A 68 -20.62 -12.65 37.13
N ALA A 69 -20.74 -12.12 38.35
CA ALA A 69 -21.51 -10.91 38.62
C ALA A 69 -20.93 -9.68 37.87
N LEU A 70 -19.59 -9.59 37.80
CA LEU A 70 -18.89 -8.48 37.15
C LEU A 70 -19.17 -8.47 35.63
N LEU A 71 -19.09 -9.62 34.95
CA LEU A 71 -19.33 -9.72 33.52
C LEU A 71 -20.81 -9.60 33.15
N GLN A 72 -21.72 -10.01 34.05
CA GLN A 72 -23.17 -9.82 33.87
C GLN A 72 -23.63 -8.38 34.03
N THR A 73 -22.85 -7.53 34.66
CA THR A 73 -23.19 -6.10 34.88
C THR A 73 -23.26 -5.33 33.56
N ASP A 74 -22.55 -5.76 32.53
CA ASP A 74 -22.54 -5.07 31.22
C ASP A 74 -22.93 -6.03 30.06
N PRO A 75 -24.22 -6.38 29.92
CA PRO A 75 -24.69 -7.32 28.89
C PRO A 75 -24.52 -6.81 27.47
N LYS A 76 -24.23 -5.51 27.31
CA LYS A 76 -23.89 -4.94 25.99
C LYS A 76 -22.46 -5.28 25.55
N LYS A 77 -21.58 -5.60 26.49
CA LYS A 77 -20.19 -5.98 26.19
C LYS A 77 -19.99 -7.47 26.09
N PHE A 78 -20.68 -8.25 26.97
CA PHE A 78 -20.47 -9.69 27.07
C PHE A 78 -21.81 -10.45 27.03
N GLU A 79 -21.85 -11.45 26.20
CA GLU A 79 -22.91 -12.46 26.15
C GLU A 79 -22.34 -13.77 26.69
N LEU A 80 -22.76 -14.16 27.88
CA LEU A 80 -22.30 -15.41 28.49
C LEU A 80 -23.00 -16.60 27.83
N VAL A 81 -22.19 -17.48 27.25
CA VAL A 81 -22.65 -18.66 26.55
C VAL A 81 -22.41 -19.91 27.43
N PRO A 82 -23.35 -20.86 27.55
CA PRO A 82 -23.11 -22.11 28.27
C PRO A 82 -21.93 -22.86 27.65
N ARG A 83 -21.37 -23.82 28.42
CA ARG A 83 -20.25 -24.61 27.97
C ARG A 83 -20.56 -25.28 26.61
N PRO A 84 -19.81 -24.98 25.56
CA PRO A 84 -20.06 -25.61 24.26
C PRO A 84 -19.58 -27.07 24.29
N GLU A 85 -20.30 -27.94 23.57
CA GLU A 85 -19.92 -29.35 23.41
C GLU A 85 -18.77 -29.45 22.39
N GLY A 86 -17.65 -30.07 22.78
CA GLY A 86 -16.49 -30.31 21.91
C GLY A 86 -15.19 -29.66 22.38
N ASP A 87 -14.19 -29.64 21.50
CA ASP A 87 -12.90 -29.02 21.77
C ASP A 87 -13.01 -27.50 21.69
N LEU A 88 -12.72 -26.83 22.81
CA LEU A 88 -12.72 -25.38 22.95
C LEU A 88 -11.86 -24.66 21.89
N LYS A 89 -10.71 -25.26 21.54
CA LYS A 89 -9.82 -24.68 20.53
C LYS A 89 -10.45 -24.70 19.14
N GLN A 90 -11.17 -25.76 18.81
CA GLN A 90 -11.84 -25.87 17.51
C GLN A 90 -13.04 -24.92 17.44
N ILE A 91 -13.79 -24.78 18.54
CA ILE A 91 -14.96 -23.89 18.63
C ILE A 91 -14.55 -22.41 18.50
N LEU A 92 -13.41 -22.04 19.10
CA LEU A 92 -12.83 -20.70 18.94
C LEU A 92 -12.41 -20.46 17.47
N ARG A 93 -11.76 -21.41 16.83
CA ARG A 93 -11.38 -21.33 15.39
C ARG A 93 -12.59 -21.25 14.46
N ASP A 94 -13.67 -21.92 14.79
CA ASP A 94 -14.93 -21.85 14.03
C ASP A 94 -15.70 -20.55 14.27
N SER A 95 -15.15 -19.59 15.03
CA SER A 95 -15.77 -18.32 15.40
C SER A 95 -17.15 -18.43 16.04
N LYS A 96 -17.43 -19.58 16.68
CA LYS A 96 -18.68 -19.81 17.44
C LYS A 96 -18.62 -19.18 18.82
N LEU A 97 -17.41 -18.96 19.34
CA LEU A 97 -17.09 -18.36 20.61
C LEU A 97 -15.97 -17.32 20.40
N ASP A 98 -16.05 -16.18 21.04
CA ASP A 98 -15.05 -15.14 20.89
C ASP A 98 -13.93 -15.24 21.94
N LEU A 99 -14.27 -15.77 23.15
CA LEU A 99 -13.32 -15.89 24.27
C LEU A 99 -13.78 -16.98 25.23
N ALA A 100 -12.87 -17.80 25.72
CA ALA A 100 -13.11 -18.70 26.86
C ALA A 100 -12.32 -18.20 28.08
N ILE A 101 -12.98 -18.08 29.21
CA ILE A 101 -12.41 -17.59 30.47
C ILE A 101 -12.53 -18.70 31.50
N GLU A 102 -11.42 -19.05 32.13
CA GLU A 102 -11.36 -19.99 33.25
C GLU A 102 -10.82 -19.26 34.48
N VAL A 103 -11.59 -19.32 35.55
CA VAL A 103 -11.24 -18.70 36.85
C VAL A 103 -10.85 -19.80 37.84
N GLU A 104 -9.81 -19.53 38.58
CA GLU A 104 -9.35 -20.44 39.63
C GLU A 104 -10.46 -20.71 40.65
N PRO A 105 -10.73 -21.98 41.06
CA PRO A 105 -11.80 -22.31 41.99
C PRO A 105 -11.71 -21.62 43.34
N THR A 106 -10.50 -21.28 43.77
CA THR A 106 -10.20 -20.60 45.05
C THR A 106 -10.27 -19.08 44.97
N ALA A 107 -10.73 -18.50 43.83
CA ALA A 107 -10.70 -17.05 43.62
C ALA A 107 -11.47 -16.25 44.67
N THR A 108 -12.64 -16.72 45.15
CA THR A 108 -13.42 -16.05 46.17
C THR A 108 -12.67 -16.02 47.51
N GLU A 109 -12.07 -17.14 47.90
CA GLU A 109 -11.24 -17.23 49.10
C GLU A 109 -9.98 -16.36 48.99
N ALA A 110 -9.37 -16.33 47.82
CA ALA A 110 -8.20 -15.49 47.53
C ALA A 110 -8.54 -13.99 47.62
N ILE A 111 -9.72 -13.56 47.15
CA ILE A 111 -10.19 -12.18 47.29
C ILE A 111 -10.37 -11.80 48.75
N GLN A 112 -11.03 -12.67 49.54
CA GLN A 112 -11.26 -12.45 50.97
C GLN A 112 -9.94 -12.45 51.77
N ALA A 113 -9.02 -13.34 51.43
CA ALA A 113 -7.71 -13.44 52.08
C ALA A 113 -6.67 -12.44 51.54
N HIS A 114 -7.08 -11.51 50.68
CA HIS A 114 -6.19 -10.54 49.98
C HIS A 114 -5.06 -11.16 49.20
N ARG A 115 -5.24 -12.38 48.71
CA ARG A 115 -4.26 -13.11 47.85
C ARG A 115 -4.55 -12.89 46.37
N THR A 116 -3.60 -13.25 45.51
CA THR A 116 -3.74 -13.23 44.04
C THR A 116 -4.37 -14.52 43.58
N PHE A 117 -5.21 -14.48 42.57
CA PHE A 117 -5.77 -15.64 41.86
C PHE A 117 -5.55 -15.49 40.37
N VAL A 118 -5.63 -16.59 39.64
CA VAL A 118 -5.35 -16.64 38.21
C VAL A 118 -6.64 -16.67 37.40
N VAL A 119 -6.69 -15.86 36.36
CA VAL A 119 -7.74 -15.89 35.32
C VAL A 119 -7.07 -16.22 34.02
N THR A 120 -7.45 -17.36 33.43
CA THR A 120 -6.91 -17.80 32.14
C THR A 120 -7.91 -17.47 31.04
N ALA A 121 -7.44 -16.72 30.03
CA ALA A 121 -8.23 -16.39 28.86
C ALA A 121 -7.67 -17.11 27.64
N THR A 122 -8.49 -17.94 26.99
CA THR A 122 -8.16 -18.68 25.76
C THR A 122 -8.92 -18.06 24.59
N LEU A 123 -8.19 -17.73 23.52
CA LEU A 123 -8.74 -17.05 22.35
C LEU A 123 -8.02 -17.54 21.08
N ASP A 124 -8.60 -17.20 19.92
CA ASP A 124 -7.91 -17.29 18.63
C ASP A 124 -7.40 -15.90 18.23
N GLU A 125 -6.08 -15.71 18.24
CA GLU A 125 -5.45 -14.40 17.89
C GLU A 125 -5.61 -14.04 16.41
N SER A 126 -5.99 -14.99 15.55
CA SER A 126 -6.24 -14.70 14.13
C SER A 126 -7.60 -14.02 13.91
N GLU A 127 -8.50 -14.11 14.88
CA GLU A 127 -9.86 -13.57 14.82
C GLU A 127 -9.97 -12.22 15.53
N ARG A 128 -10.38 -11.19 14.78
CA ARG A 128 -10.54 -9.82 15.31
C ARG A 128 -11.57 -9.69 16.43
N THR A 129 -12.62 -10.52 16.41
CA THR A 129 -13.66 -10.54 17.46
C THR A 129 -13.08 -11.01 18.78
N SER A 130 -12.16 -11.99 18.75
CA SER A 130 -11.46 -12.50 19.93
C SER A 130 -10.52 -11.46 20.56
N GLU A 131 -9.80 -10.69 19.73
CA GLU A 131 -8.98 -9.56 20.21
C GLU A 131 -9.82 -8.48 20.91
N ILE A 132 -10.99 -8.14 20.32
CA ILE A 132 -11.93 -7.17 20.92
C ILE A 132 -12.47 -7.70 22.25
N ALA A 133 -12.83 -8.98 22.32
CA ALA A 133 -13.30 -9.62 23.54
C ALA A 133 -12.24 -9.58 24.64
N LEU A 134 -10.99 -9.92 24.30
CA LEU A 134 -9.86 -9.83 25.24
C LEU A 134 -9.61 -8.41 25.73
N LYS A 135 -9.66 -7.42 24.84
CA LYS A 135 -9.50 -6.00 25.22
C LYS A 135 -10.59 -5.57 26.19
N ARG A 136 -11.86 -5.89 25.90
CA ARG A 136 -12.99 -5.60 26.81
C ARG A 136 -12.79 -6.26 28.17
N LEU A 137 -12.37 -7.54 28.19
CA LEU A 137 -12.08 -8.24 29.44
C LEU A 137 -10.98 -7.54 30.24
N ARG A 138 -9.86 -7.19 29.60
CA ARG A 138 -8.76 -6.47 30.24
C ARG A 138 -9.20 -5.13 30.84
N ASP A 139 -10.04 -4.39 30.13
CA ASP A 139 -10.54 -3.08 30.60
C ASP A 139 -11.42 -3.24 31.85
N VAL A 140 -12.29 -4.27 31.86
CA VAL A 140 -13.15 -4.56 33.00
C VAL A 140 -12.33 -5.06 34.20
N LEU A 141 -11.38 -6.00 33.96
CA LEU A 141 -10.53 -6.54 35.02
C LEU A 141 -9.63 -5.45 35.63
N LYS A 142 -9.03 -4.57 34.82
CA LYS A 142 -8.25 -3.42 35.34
C LYS A 142 -9.09 -2.47 36.18
N GLY A 143 -10.35 -2.23 35.80
CA GLY A 143 -11.26 -1.44 36.58
C GLY A 143 -11.51 -2.07 37.96
N GLN A 144 -11.81 -3.36 37.99
CA GLN A 144 -12.07 -4.11 39.20
C GLN A 144 -10.82 -4.30 40.07
N GLU A 145 -9.67 -4.53 39.48
CA GLU A 145 -8.37 -4.62 40.18
C GLU A 145 -8.11 -3.36 41.01
N LYS A 146 -8.35 -2.18 40.44
CA LYS A 146 -8.22 -0.91 41.18
C LYS A 146 -9.12 -0.85 42.40
N VAL A 147 -10.37 -1.28 42.27
CA VAL A 147 -11.33 -1.31 43.38
C VAL A 147 -10.83 -2.24 44.50
N TRP A 148 -10.37 -3.44 44.14
CA TRP A 148 -9.87 -4.42 45.10
C TRP A 148 -8.58 -3.93 45.76
N VAL A 149 -7.66 -3.34 45.06
CA VAL A 149 -6.42 -2.78 45.59
C VAL A 149 -6.72 -1.62 46.54
N GLN A 150 -7.63 -0.71 46.18
CA GLN A 150 -8.05 0.39 47.06
C GLN A 150 -8.69 -0.13 48.37
N ALA A 151 -9.57 -1.14 48.28
CA ALA A 151 -10.17 -1.74 49.45
C ALA A 151 -9.11 -2.38 50.37
N ARG A 152 -8.12 -3.09 49.83
CA ARG A 152 -7.00 -3.68 50.57
C ARG A 152 -6.15 -2.61 51.27
N LEU A 153 -5.86 -1.51 50.60
CA LEU A 153 -5.05 -0.43 51.14
C LEU A 153 -5.80 0.30 52.29
N GLN A 154 -7.11 0.48 52.13
CA GLN A 154 -7.93 1.08 53.23
C GLN A 154 -7.93 0.20 54.47
N THR A 155 -8.05 -1.11 54.37
CA THR A 155 -7.97 -2.04 55.51
C THR A 155 -6.60 -2.00 56.20
N LEU A 156 -5.53 -1.68 55.47
CA LEU A 156 -4.17 -1.54 55.98
C LEU A 156 -3.87 -0.11 56.50
N GLY A 157 -4.82 0.81 56.45
CA GLY A 157 -4.61 2.23 56.80
C GLY A 157 -3.67 2.97 55.87
N ALA A 158 -3.46 2.44 54.64
CA ALA A 158 -2.53 2.96 53.67
C ALA A 158 -3.24 3.81 52.63
N SER A 159 -2.56 4.81 52.09
CA SER A 159 -3.08 5.69 51.03
C SER A 159 -3.20 4.94 49.71
N ALA A 160 -4.28 5.21 48.94
CA ALA A 160 -4.48 4.68 47.58
C ALA A 160 -3.31 5.05 46.64
N GLN A 161 -2.58 6.11 46.91
CA GLN A 161 -1.41 6.55 46.14
C GLN A 161 -0.23 5.54 46.21
N LEU A 162 -0.19 4.69 47.25
CA LEU A 162 0.81 3.62 47.34
C LEU A 162 0.66 2.52 46.28
N ALA A 163 -0.55 2.36 45.74
CA ALA A 163 -0.81 1.37 44.67
C ALA A 163 -0.40 1.86 43.27
N GLU A 164 -0.32 3.17 43.09
CA GLU A 164 0.08 3.78 41.82
C GLU A 164 1.28 4.72 42.02
N PRO A 165 2.47 4.18 42.36
CA PRO A 165 3.67 4.99 42.61
C PRO A 165 4.18 5.73 41.37
N LEU A 166 3.70 5.36 40.21
CA LEU A 166 4.10 5.93 38.92
C LEU A 166 2.87 6.10 38.03
N LYS A 167 2.58 7.33 37.65
CA LYS A 167 1.60 7.64 36.58
C LYS A 167 2.34 7.78 35.27
N LEU A 168 2.26 6.77 34.41
CA LEU A 168 2.82 6.86 33.07
C LEU A 168 1.91 7.74 32.18
N GLU A 169 2.35 8.95 31.86
CA GLU A 169 1.74 9.77 30.85
C GLU A 169 2.46 9.52 29.51
N VAL A 170 1.84 8.78 28.63
CA VAL A 170 2.33 8.58 27.27
C VAL A 170 1.90 9.78 26.43
N LYS A 171 2.84 10.67 26.15
CA LYS A 171 2.65 11.71 25.11
C LYS A 171 3.09 11.13 23.79
N ASN A 172 2.16 10.88 22.90
CA ASN A 172 2.51 10.46 21.54
C ASN A 172 3.16 11.65 20.82
N ALA A 173 4.48 11.59 20.63
CA ALA A 173 5.24 12.58 19.88
C ALA A 173 5.13 12.38 18.36
N ALA A 174 4.61 11.23 17.92
CA ALA A 174 4.34 10.99 16.52
C ALA A 174 3.07 11.75 16.12
N ASP A 175 3.23 12.71 15.23
CA ASP A 175 2.08 13.28 14.53
C ASP A 175 1.42 12.15 13.74
N THR A 176 0.13 11.92 13.94
CA THR A 176 -0.63 10.88 13.21
C THR A 176 -0.53 11.06 11.70
N THR A 177 -0.28 12.30 11.26
CA THR A 177 0.06 12.66 9.88
C THR A 177 1.34 11.97 9.39
N LEU A 178 2.36 11.86 10.26
CA LEU A 178 3.62 11.17 9.97
C LEU A 178 3.45 9.66 9.83
N GLU A 179 2.59 9.03 10.61
CA GLU A 179 2.32 7.58 10.50
C GLU A 179 1.63 7.24 9.18
N VAL A 180 0.58 7.98 8.82
CA VAL A 180 -0.10 7.82 7.54
C VAL A 180 0.85 8.15 6.39
N GLY A 181 1.64 9.22 6.49
CA GLY A 181 2.67 9.57 5.51
C GLY A 181 3.73 8.48 5.33
N LYS A 182 4.19 7.84 6.40
CA LYS A 182 5.12 6.70 6.33
C LYS A 182 4.49 5.46 5.68
N MET A 183 3.23 5.16 5.98
CA MET A 183 2.51 4.05 5.35
C MET A 183 2.34 4.29 3.85
N LEU A 184 1.85 5.46 3.47
CA LEU A 184 1.68 5.85 2.07
C LEU A 184 3.03 5.94 1.35
N GLY A 185 4.05 6.47 2.00
CA GLY A 185 5.41 6.54 1.48
C GLY A 185 6.02 5.17 1.14
N ARG A 186 5.57 4.09 1.77
CA ARG A 186 5.97 2.72 1.41
C ARG A 186 5.29 2.22 0.14
N MET A 187 4.01 2.54 -0.05
CA MET A 187 3.19 1.98 -1.13
C MET A 187 3.18 2.83 -2.40
N LEU A 188 3.11 4.17 -2.26
CA LEU A 188 2.95 5.09 -3.38
C LEU A 188 4.06 4.98 -4.43
N PRO A 189 5.36 5.00 -4.08
CA PRO A 189 6.43 4.94 -5.07
C PRO A 189 6.36 3.68 -5.91
N TYR A 190 6.11 2.55 -5.28
CA TYR A 190 5.96 1.26 -5.92
C TYR A 190 4.80 1.24 -6.92
N LEU A 191 3.62 1.71 -6.49
CA LEU A 191 2.44 1.78 -7.36
C LEU A 191 2.64 2.73 -8.54
N LEU A 192 3.28 3.88 -8.32
CA LEU A 192 3.61 4.82 -9.38
C LEU A 192 4.51 4.20 -10.44
N MET A 193 5.56 3.46 -10.02
CA MET A 193 6.47 2.80 -10.95
C MET A 193 5.79 1.72 -11.77
N ILE A 194 4.95 0.88 -11.13
CA ILE A 194 4.18 -0.16 -11.84
C ILE A 194 3.25 0.47 -12.86
N MET A 195 2.49 1.48 -12.46
CA MET A 195 1.53 2.13 -13.36
C MET A 195 2.22 2.85 -14.51
N MET A 196 3.38 3.46 -14.26
CA MET A 196 4.18 4.06 -15.31
C MET A 196 4.71 3.02 -16.30
N TYR A 197 5.22 1.90 -15.79
CA TYR A 197 5.72 0.82 -16.65
C TYR A 197 4.59 0.18 -17.46
N THR A 198 3.47 -0.19 -16.82
CA THR A 198 2.33 -0.86 -17.48
C THR A 198 1.64 0.05 -18.50
N GLY A 199 1.47 1.33 -18.17
CA GLY A 199 0.95 2.32 -19.11
C GLY A 199 1.84 2.50 -20.33
N ALA A 200 3.16 2.57 -20.13
CA ALA A 200 4.11 2.62 -21.24
C ALA A 200 4.15 1.30 -22.03
N MET A 201 4.11 0.15 -21.35
CA MET A 201 4.20 -1.19 -21.95
C MET A 201 3.09 -1.43 -22.98
N GLN A 202 1.84 -1.24 -22.59
CA GLN A 202 0.70 -1.54 -23.45
C GLN A 202 0.74 -0.68 -24.72
N HIS A 203 0.98 0.61 -24.58
CA HIS A 203 1.05 1.54 -25.69
C HIS A 203 2.30 1.33 -26.55
N GLY A 204 3.41 0.92 -25.91
CA GLY A 204 4.65 0.60 -26.62
C GLY A 204 4.50 -0.63 -27.51
N ILE A 205 3.84 -1.69 -27.05
CA ILE A 205 3.55 -2.89 -27.86
C ILE A 205 2.75 -2.51 -29.10
N TYR A 206 1.67 -1.74 -28.95
CA TYR A 206 0.82 -1.35 -30.07
C TYR A 206 1.50 -0.39 -31.05
N ALA A 207 2.27 0.57 -30.55
CA ALA A 207 2.97 1.54 -31.38
C ALA A 207 4.21 0.96 -32.10
N THR A 208 4.66 -0.25 -31.75
CA THR A 208 5.82 -0.91 -32.38
C THR A 208 5.45 -2.19 -33.11
N ALA A 209 5.32 -3.29 -32.37
CA ALA A 209 4.98 -4.60 -32.94
C ALA A 209 3.59 -4.61 -33.57
N GLY A 210 2.62 -3.88 -33.01
CA GLY A 210 1.28 -3.74 -33.58
C GLY A 210 1.26 -3.07 -34.95
N GLU A 211 2.13 -2.07 -35.20
CA GLU A 211 2.26 -1.49 -36.54
C GLU A 211 2.95 -2.43 -37.54
N LYS A 212 3.90 -3.27 -37.11
CA LYS A 212 4.49 -4.31 -37.95
C LYS A 212 3.45 -5.31 -38.37
N GLU A 213 2.66 -5.82 -37.44
CA GLU A 213 1.62 -6.82 -37.69
C GLU A 213 0.54 -6.30 -38.65
N ARG A 214 0.25 -5.00 -38.62
CA ARG A 214 -0.70 -4.33 -39.52
C ARG A 214 -0.05 -3.86 -40.84
N ASN A 215 1.25 -4.08 -41.05
CA ASN A 215 2.03 -3.59 -42.18
C ASN A 215 2.06 -2.03 -42.33
N THR A 216 1.64 -1.29 -41.33
CA THR A 216 1.61 0.18 -41.36
C THR A 216 2.98 0.79 -41.10
N LEU A 217 3.90 0.05 -40.44
CA LEU A 217 5.28 0.49 -40.21
C LEU A 217 6.04 0.69 -41.54
N LEU A 218 5.83 -0.20 -42.54
CA LEU A 218 6.45 -0.06 -43.86
C LEU A 218 5.99 1.23 -44.57
N SER A 219 4.71 1.53 -44.53
CA SER A 219 4.15 2.78 -45.06
C SER A 219 4.73 4.00 -44.41
N LEU A 220 4.93 3.96 -43.09
CA LEU A 220 5.54 5.03 -42.30
C LEU A 220 7.02 5.23 -42.68
N MET A 221 7.75 4.15 -42.93
CA MET A 221 9.15 4.20 -43.33
C MET A 221 9.37 4.65 -44.78
N ALA A 222 8.35 4.51 -45.65
CA ALA A 222 8.36 5.05 -47.02
C ALA A 222 8.18 6.58 -47.06
N THR A 223 7.87 7.22 -45.94
CA THR A 223 7.76 8.68 -45.87
C THR A 223 9.14 9.33 -45.90
N ARG A 224 9.20 10.64 -46.23
CA ARG A 224 10.46 11.44 -46.24
C ARG A 224 11.00 11.75 -44.84
N LEU A 225 10.38 11.21 -43.76
CA LEU A 225 10.82 11.45 -42.39
C LEU A 225 12.10 10.63 -42.08
N PRO A 226 13.14 11.23 -41.50
CA PRO A 226 14.31 10.47 -41.10
C PRO A 226 13.96 9.50 -39.97
N ARG A 227 14.51 8.29 -40.01
CA ARG A 227 14.24 7.19 -39.06
C ARG A 227 14.35 7.61 -37.61
N ASN A 228 15.34 8.43 -37.26
CA ASN A 228 15.52 8.95 -35.93
C ASN A 228 14.32 9.77 -35.41
N GLN A 229 13.63 10.50 -36.31
CA GLN A 229 12.44 11.27 -35.91
C GLN A 229 11.23 10.36 -35.70
N ILE A 230 11.12 9.25 -36.42
CA ILE A 230 10.07 8.23 -36.22
C ILE A 230 10.28 7.57 -34.85
N ILE A 231 11.51 7.12 -34.55
CA ILE A 231 11.88 6.48 -33.29
C ILE A 231 11.65 7.43 -32.11
N LEU A 232 12.11 8.68 -32.20
CA LEU A 232 11.90 9.70 -31.16
C LEU A 232 10.42 10.02 -30.97
N GLY A 233 9.63 10.04 -32.05
CA GLY A 233 8.18 10.28 -31.94
C GLY A 233 7.46 9.16 -31.18
N LYS A 234 7.81 7.90 -31.48
CA LYS A 234 7.28 6.74 -30.75
C LYS A 234 7.74 6.72 -29.29
N LEU A 235 9.02 7.03 -29.04
CA LEU A 235 9.55 7.13 -27.68
C LEU A 235 8.79 8.19 -26.85
N LEU A 236 8.57 9.38 -27.44
CA LEU A 236 7.81 10.46 -26.79
C LEU A 236 6.37 10.03 -26.49
N TYR A 237 5.72 9.32 -27.41
CA TYR A 237 4.39 8.78 -27.19
C TYR A 237 4.37 7.78 -26.03
N ILE A 238 5.22 6.74 -26.06
CA ILE A 238 5.29 5.70 -25.04
C ILE A 238 5.59 6.32 -23.65
N PHE A 239 6.55 7.24 -23.62
CA PHE A 239 6.92 7.99 -22.41
C PHE A 239 5.73 8.78 -21.85
N SER A 240 5.04 9.53 -22.72
CA SER A 240 3.89 10.34 -22.30
C SER A 240 2.78 9.46 -21.74
N MET A 241 2.53 8.28 -22.32
CA MET A 241 1.51 7.35 -21.84
C MET A 241 1.85 6.79 -20.47
N GLY A 242 3.12 6.43 -20.23
CA GLY A 242 3.58 5.99 -18.93
C GLY A 242 3.45 7.09 -17.86
N VAL A 243 3.81 8.34 -18.20
CA VAL A 243 3.69 9.48 -17.28
C VAL A 243 2.23 9.79 -16.98
N ILE A 244 1.36 9.80 -17.99
CA ILE A 244 -0.09 10.04 -17.81
C ILE A 244 -0.68 8.95 -16.90
N ALA A 245 -0.34 7.67 -17.11
CA ALA A 245 -0.81 6.58 -16.29
C ALA A 245 -0.36 6.74 -14.81
N ALA A 246 0.89 7.12 -14.57
CA ALA A 246 1.41 7.37 -13.23
C ALA A 246 0.72 8.57 -12.56
N LEU A 247 0.50 9.68 -13.29
CA LEU A 247 -0.19 10.86 -12.76
C LEU A 247 -1.65 10.57 -12.43
N LEU A 248 -2.37 9.86 -13.30
CA LEU A 248 -3.75 9.45 -13.04
C LEU A 248 -3.85 8.53 -11.83
N ASN A 249 -2.87 7.63 -11.66
CA ASN A 249 -2.78 6.78 -10.48
C ASN A 249 -2.57 7.60 -9.21
N LEU A 250 -1.64 8.55 -9.22
CA LEU A 250 -1.37 9.43 -8.09
C LEU A 250 -2.62 10.25 -7.69
N LEU A 251 -3.31 10.81 -8.67
CA LEU A 251 -4.56 11.55 -8.45
C LEU A 251 -5.66 10.66 -7.90
N SER A 252 -5.86 9.48 -8.50
CA SER A 252 -6.87 8.51 -8.08
C SER A 252 -6.64 8.03 -6.64
N MET A 253 -5.39 7.72 -6.31
CA MET A 253 -5.02 7.29 -4.97
C MET A 253 -5.16 8.43 -3.96
N GLY A 254 -4.78 9.65 -4.31
CA GLY A 254 -4.99 10.84 -3.50
C GLY A 254 -6.47 11.03 -3.13
N LEU A 255 -7.38 10.88 -4.10
CA LEU A 255 -8.83 10.96 -3.88
C LEU A 255 -9.35 9.81 -3.00
N SER A 256 -8.64 8.69 -2.94
CA SER A 256 -9.08 7.48 -2.21
C SER A 256 -8.70 7.50 -0.72
N ILE A 257 -7.66 8.25 -0.34
CA ILE A 257 -7.13 8.30 1.04
C ILE A 257 -8.19 8.72 2.07
N PRO A 258 -9.00 9.77 1.86
CA PRO A 258 -10.05 10.16 2.81
C PRO A 258 -11.11 9.07 3.00
N ALA A 259 -11.41 8.33 1.94
CA ALA A 259 -12.37 7.22 1.99
C ALA A 259 -11.85 6.03 2.81
N MET A 260 -10.54 5.69 2.68
CA MET A 260 -9.90 4.64 3.49
C MET A 260 -9.89 4.98 4.98
N ALA A 261 -9.55 6.22 5.32
CA ALA A 261 -9.41 6.64 6.71
C ALA A 261 -10.73 7.04 7.37
N GLY A 262 -11.85 6.74 6.73
CA GLY A 262 -13.16 7.00 7.28
C GLY A 262 -13.48 8.49 7.49
N GLY A 263 -12.81 9.39 6.75
CA GLY A 263 -12.98 10.83 6.88
C GLY A 263 -12.27 11.43 8.10
N SER A 264 -11.27 10.73 8.67
CA SER A 264 -10.50 11.28 9.79
C SER A 264 -9.71 12.52 9.33
N ALA A 265 -9.61 13.53 10.20
CA ALA A 265 -8.85 14.75 9.93
C ALA A 265 -7.38 14.45 9.60
N ASN A 266 -6.82 13.42 10.20
CA ASN A 266 -5.43 12.98 10.01
C ASN A 266 -5.15 12.48 8.59
N ALA A 267 -6.10 11.78 7.97
CA ALA A 267 -5.97 11.34 6.59
C ALA A 267 -6.04 12.50 5.59
N THR A 268 -6.89 13.48 5.89
CA THR A 268 -6.97 14.69 5.07
C THR A 268 -5.68 15.49 5.13
N GLN A 269 -5.05 15.60 6.31
CA GLN A 269 -3.74 16.25 6.46
C GLN A 269 -2.63 15.49 5.74
N ALA A 270 -2.60 14.16 5.83
CA ALA A 270 -1.62 13.34 5.08
C ALA A 270 -1.78 13.50 3.56
N MET A 271 -3.02 13.59 3.07
CA MET A 271 -3.31 13.89 1.68
C MET A 271 -2.79 15.27 1.27
N MET A 272 -3.03 16.30 2.07
CA MET A 272 -2.53 17.66 1.81
C MET A 272 -1.00 17.70 1.78
N ALA A 273 -0.35 16.92 2.60
CA ALA A 273 1.11 16.81 2.63
C ALA A 273 1.68 16.17 1.34
N ILE A 274 1.03 15.11 0.82
CA ILE A 274 1.40 14.48 -0.45
C ILE A 274 1.05 15.40 -1.63
N ALA A 275 -0.08 16.10 -1.57
CA ALA A 275 -0.54 17.04 -2.59
C ALA A 275 0.22 18.38 -2.58
N ASN A 276 1.19 18.56 -1.68
CA ASN A 276 2.05 19.75 -1.66
C ASN A 276 2.73 19.91 -3.03
N PRO A 277 2.65 21.10 -3.67
CA PRO A 277 3.24 21.35 -4.98
C PRO A 277 4.74 21.01 -5.05
N MET A 278 5.49 21.20 -3.98
CA MET A 278 6.90 20.84 -3.91
C MET A 278 7.08 19.30 -3.98
N THR A 279 6.31 18.54 -3.21
CA THR A 279 6.35 17.07 -3.20
C THR A 279 5.96 16.51 -4.57
N LEU A 280 4.90 17.04 -5.18
CA LEU A 280 4.47 16.66 -6.53
C LEU A 280 5.50 17.02 -7.58
N GLY A 281 6.09 18.21 -7.52
CA GLY A 281 7.13 18.67 -8.45
C GLY A 281 8.38 17.78 -8.39
N LEU A 282 8.85 17.45 -7.19
CA LEU A 282 10.00 16.55 -6.99
C LEU A 282 9.67 15.13 -7.45
N THR A 283 8.48 14.64 -7.15
CA THR A 283 8.03 13.32 -7.65
C THR A 283 8.05 13.30 -9.18
N PHE A 284 7.47 14.31 -9.83
CA PHE A 284 7.47 14.42 -11.29
C PHE A 284 8.91 14.51 -11.85
N LEU A 285 9.76 15.31 -11.22
CA LEU A 285 11.14 15.51 -11.66
C LEU A 285 11.94 14.19 -11.72
N ILE A 286 11.84 13.34 -10.71
CA ILE A 286 12.53 12.04 -10.69
C ILE A 286 11.85 10.98 -11.58
N MET A 287 10.53 11.10 -11.77
CA MET A 287 9.78 10.19 -12.63
C MET A 287 10.04 10.38 -14.13
N VAL A 288 10.42 11.59 -14.55
CA VAL A 288 10.74 11.88 -15.95
C VAL A 288 11.89 11.00 -16.47
N PRO A 289 13.10 11.00 -15.87
CA PRO A 289 14.18 10.15 -16.36
C PRO A 289 13.88 8.64 -16.18
N LEU A 290 13.16 8.25 -15.14
CA LEU A 290 12.74 6.85 -14.96
C LEU A 290 11.75 6.41 -16.06
N GLY A 291 10.78 7.25 -16.41
CA GLY A 291 9.85 7.00 -17.50
C GLY A 291 10.55 6.90 -18.86
N LEU A 292 11.55 7.76 -19.11
CA LEU A 292 12.38 7.65 -20.32
C LEU A 292 13.17 6.35 -20.35
N PHE A 293 13.73 5.89 -19.23
CA PHE A 293 14.39 4.60 -19.14
C PHE A 293 13.45 3.45 -19.49
N PHE A 294 12.27 3.38 -18.87
CA PHE A 294 11.28 2.34 -19.13
C PHE A 294 10.81 2.37 -20.61
N SER A 295 10.53 3.57 -21.10
CA SER A 295 10.05 3.74 -22.49
C SER A 295 11.08 3.34 -23.53
N ASN A 296 12.36 3.61 -23.30
CA ASN A 296 13.45 3.14 -24.17
C ASN A 296 13.55 1.62 -24.17
N PHE A 297 13.46 0.99 -23.00
CA PHE A 297 13.48 -0.47 -22.90
C PHE A 297 12.31 -1.10 -23.66
N ILE A 298 11.08 -0.58 -23.42
CA ILE A 298 9.86 -1.06 -24.08
C ILE A 298 9.94 -0.87 -25.60
N LEU A 299 10.38 0.32 -26.05
CA LEU A 299 10.55 0.63 -27.46
C LEU A 299 11.55 -0.33 -28.13
N LEU A 300 12.70 -0.57 -27.46
CA LEU A 300 13.76 -1.43 -27.98
C LEU A 300 13.28 -2.88 -28.15
N MET A 301 12.60 -3.42 -27.13
CA MET A 301 12.05 -4.77 -27.17
C MET A 301 10.90 -4.88 -28.19
N GLY A 302 10.00 -3.90 -28.21
CA GLY A 302 8.85 -3.90 -29.12
C GLY A 302 9.23 -3.80 -30.60
N ILE A 303 10.26 -3.00 -30.94
CA ILE A 303 10.73 -2.92 -32.35
C ILE A 303 11.43 -4.21 -32.80
N GLN A 304 12.09 -4.94 -31.91
CA GLN A 304 12.74 -6.20 -32.25
C GLN A 304 11.78 -7.38 -32.44
N ALA A 305 10.61 -7.30 -31.84
CA ALA A 305 9.57 -8.31 -31.92
C ALA A 305 8.90 -8.34 -33.31
N ARG A 306 8.42 -9.52 -33.73
CA ARG A 306 7.71 -9.72 -35.00
C ARG A 306 6.23 -9.38 -34.91
N ASN A 307 5.62 -9.67 -33.76
CA ASN A 307 4.21 -9.47 -33.50
C ASN A 307 3.98 -8.99 -32.07
N THR A 308 2.73 -8.66 -31.74
CA THR A 308 2.33 -8.14 -30.42
C THR A 308 2.53 -9.16 -29.30
N ILE A 309 2.40 -10.46 -29.56
CA ILE A 309 2.60 -11.54 -28.57
C ILE A 309 4.08 -11.66 -28.21
N GLU A 310 4.97 -11.67 -29.20
CA GLU A 310 6.42 -11.71 -29.00
C GLU A 310 6.90 -10.45 -28.25
N ALA A 311 6.39 -9.27 -28.61
CA ALA A 311 6.68 -8.03 -27.91
C ALA A 311 6.23 -8.09 -26.44
N GLY A 312 5.03 -8.56 -26.19
CA GLY A 312 4.51 -8.76 -24.83
C GLY A 312 5.42 -9.67 -24.02
N SER A 313 5.81 -10.82 -24.58
CA SER A 313 6.70 -11.79 -23.92
C SER A 313 8.09 -11.22 -23.64
N ALA A 314 8.63 -10.38 -24.52
CA ALA A 314 9.94 -9.74 -24.33
C ALA A 314 9.93 -8.61 -23.30
N ILE A 315 8.81 -7.88 -23.16
CA ILE A 315 8.68 -6.72 -22.28
C ILE A 315 8.22 -7.14 -20.85
N THR A 316 7.42 -8.21 -20.74
CA THR A 316 6.85 -8.68 -19.46
C THR A 316 7.90 -8.96 -18.37
N PRO A 317 9.11 -9.52 -18.62
CA PRO A 317 10.13 -9.68 -17.59
C PRO A 317 10.49 -8.36 -16.89
N GLY A 318 10.42 -7.24 -17.61
CA GLY A 318 10.68 -5.91 -17.03
C GLY A 318 9.67 -5.50 -15.97
N ILE A 319 8.38 -5.82 -16.16
CA ILE A 319 7.38 -5.53 -15.12
C ILE A 319 7.58 -6.39 -13.88
N PHE A 320 7.93 -7.67 -14.04
CA PHE A 320 8.25 -8.53 -12.89
C PHE A 320 9.45 -8.00 -12.11
N LEU A 321 10.46 -7.47 -12.81
CA LEU A 321 11.59 -6.82 -12.17
C LEU A 321 11.16 -5.58 -11.38
N VAL A 322 10.32 -4.71 -11.95
CA VAL A 322 9.77 -3.53 -11.28
C VAL A 322 8.95 -3.93 -10.04
N ILE A 323 8.11 -4.97 -10.16
CA ILE A 323 7.32 -5.49 -9.04
C ILE A 323 8.23 -6.02 -7.94
N PHE A 324 9.20 -6.87 -8.29
CA PHE A 324 10.14 -7.45 -7.33
C PHE A 324 10.94 -6.39 -6.57
N LEU A 325 11.54 -5.44 -7.31
CA LEU A 325 12.32 -4.36 -6.72
C LEU A 325 11.43 -3.44 -5.86
N GLY A 326 10.22 -3.15 -6.30
CA GLY A 326 9.26 -2.34 -5.57
C GLY A 326 8.82 -2.99 -4.25
N VAL A 327 8.40 -4.26 -4.29
CA VAL A 327 8.03 -5.03 -3.09
C VAL A 327 9.20 -5.17 -2.13
N PHE A 328 10.41 -5.40 -2.65
CA PHE A 328 11.63 -5.45 -1.84
C PHE A 328 11.83 -4.17 -1.02
N THR A 329 11.57 -2.99 -1.63
CA THR A 329 11.68 -1.70 -0.90
C THR A 329 10.65 -1.53 0.23
N MET A 330 9.58 -2.33 0.26
CA MET A 330 8.57 -2.27 1.33
C MET A 330 9.02 -3.00 2.60
N ALA A 331 9.99 -3.90 2.49
CA ALA A 331 10.47 -4.68 3.63
C ALA A 331 11.04 -3.77 4.75
N PRO A 332 10.81 -4.13 6.03
CA PRO A 332 11.36 -3.38 7.15
C PRO A 332 12.89 -3.38 7.14
N GLY A 333 13.50 -2.24 7.42
CA GLY A 333 14.96 -2.12 7.52
C GLY A 333 15.70 -1.91 6.21
N VAL A 334 15.10 -2.13 5.05
CA VAL A 334 15.69 -1.88 3.73
C VAL A 334 16.14 -0.44 3.58
N GLU A 335 15.39 0.52 4.13
CA GLU A 335 15.73 1.93 4.14
C GLU A 335 17.04 2.30 4.85
N LYS A 336 17.57 1.38 5.69
CA LYS A 336 18.82 1.56 6.44
C LYS A 336 20.05 1.03 5.68
N MET A 337 19.85 0.34 4.56
CA MET A 337 20.91 -0.26 3.76
C MET A 337 21.50 0.78 2.81
N ALA A 338 22.63 1.39 3.18
CA ALA A 338 23.24 2.51 2.44
C ALA A 338 23.58 2.17 0.97
N PHE A 339 23.96 0.92 0.66
CA PHE A 339 24.30 0.51 -0.70
C PHE A 339 23.13 0.59 -1.68
N LEU A 340 21.87 0.51 -1.19
CA LEU A 340 20.69 0.60 -2.03
C LEU A 340 20.48 1.99 -2.64
N THR A 341 21.11 3.00 -2.09
CA THR A 341 21.15 4.34 -2.68
C THR A 341 21.79 4.33 -4.06
N TYR A 342 22.64 3.33 -4.35
CA TYR A 342 23.35 3.20 -5.61
C TYR A 342 22.75 2.11 -6.53
N VAL A 343 21.62 1.50 -6.15
CA VAL A 343 20.92 0.52 -7.01
C VAL A 343 19.82 1.23 -7.81
N PRO A 344 19.92 1.31 -9.15
CA PRO A 344 18.93 1.96 -9.98
C PRO A 344 17.51 1.38 -9.75
N VAL A 345 16.50 2.20 -9.93
CA VAL A 345 15.08 1.89 -9.67
C VAL A 345 14.77 1.78 -8.18
N VAL A 346 15.55 1.00 -7.39
CA VAL A 346 15.38 0.89 -5.93
C VAL A 346 15.62 2.24 -5.26
N ASN A 347 16.68 2.95 -5.67
CA ASN A 347 17.02 4.27 -5.13
C ASN A 347 15.91 5.31 -5.37
N VAL A 348 15.24 5.26 -6.53
CA VAL A 348 14.07 6.12 -6.81
C VAL A 348 12.94 5.80 -5.84
N CYS A 349 12.65 4.51 -5.63
CA CYS A 349 11.62 4.08 -4.67
C CYS A 349 11.91 4.58 -3.25
N LEU A 350 13.15 4.43 -2.78
CA LEU A 350 13.57 4.87 -1.44
C LEU A 350 13.56 6.39 -1.30
N ALA A 351 14.02 7.15 -2.32
CA ALA A 351 13.98 8.60 -2.33
C ALA A 351 12.54 9.13 -2.27
N LEU A 352 11.64 8.57 -3.08
CA LEU A 352 10.22 8.92 -3.07
C LEU A 352 9.54 8.51 -1.76
N ARG A 353 9.90 7.36 -1.17
CA ARG A 353 9.40 6.91 0.13
C ARG A 353 9.69 7.94 1.23
N LYS A 354 10.92 8.45 1.29
CA LYS A 354 11.32 9.49 2.24
C LYS A 354 10.64 10.83 1.95
N LEU A 355 10.46 11.15 0.68
CA LEU A 355 9.76 12.37 0.24
C LEU A 355 8.28 12.36 0.69
N PHE A 356 7.55 11.28 0.44
CA PHE A 356 6.16 11.13 0.88
C PHE A 356 6.02 11.00 2.41
N GLY A 357 7.03 10.43 3.06
CA GLY A 357 7.14 10.38 4.52
C GLY A 357 7.51 11.72 5.17
N GLN A 358 7.60 12.82 4.40
CA GLN A 358 7.98 14.16 4.86
C GLN A 358 9.35 14.24 5.55
N GLN A 359 10.23 13.31 5.25
CA GLN A 359 11.61 13.28 5.73
C GLN A 359 12.58 13.11 4.54
N PRO A 360 12.60 14.05 3.58
CA PRO A 360 13.42 13.92 2.39
C PRO A 360 14.91 13.92 2.75
N ASN A 361 15.64 12.95 2.22
CA ASN A 361 17.09 12.96 2.23
C ASN A 361 17.58 13.49 0.87
N TRP A 362 18.02 14.73 0.85
CA TRP A 362 18.42 15.41 -0.38
C TRP A 362 19.59 14.74 -1.09
N PHE A 363 20.55 14.18 -0.34
CA PHE A 363 21.68 13.45 -0.93
C PHE A 363 21.17 12.23 -1.70
N GLU A 364 20.35 11.38 -1.08
CA GLU A 364 19.79 10.19 -1.72
C GLU A 364 18.91 10.54 -2.91
N TYR A 365 18.14 11.61 -2.81
CA TYR A 365 17.30 12.10 -3.91
C TYR A 365 18.13 12.53 -5.12
N ILE A 366 19.20 13.33 -4.91
CA ILE A 366 20.10 13.79 -5.97
C ILE A 366 20.83 12.62 -6.62
N VAL A 367 21.32 11.66 -5.82
CA VAL A 367 21.98 10.46 -6.34
C VAL A 367 21.00 9.64 -7.19
N ALA A 368 19.76 9.40 -6.69
CA ALA A 368 18.74 8.67 -7.43
C ALA A 368 18.40 9.36 -8.76
N PHE A 369 18.23 10.68 -8.75
CA PHE A 369 17.95 11.46 -9.94
C PHE A 369 19.11 11.37 -10.95
N ALA A 370 20.37 11.62 -10.51
CA ALA A 370 21.54 11.61 -11.38
C ALA A 370 21.78 10.23 -12.01
N MET A 371 21.65 9.17 -11.22
CA MET A 371 21.79 7.78 -11.71
C MET A 371 20.70 7.44 -12.72
N THR A 372 19.47 7.86 -12.46
CA THR A 372 18.34 7.56 -13.35
C THR A 372 18.46 8.34 -14.66
N VAL A 373 18.91 9.59 -14.62
CA VAL A 373 19.24 10.39 -15.81
C VAL A 373 20.37 9.72 -16.62
N GLY A 374 21.43 9.28 -15.94
CA GLY A 374 22.53 8.54 -16.59
C GLY A 374 22.06 7.26 -17.26
N LEU A 375 21.22 6.48 -16.56
CA LEU A 375 20.67 5.24 -17.09
C LEU A 375 19.74 5.49 -18.30
N ALA A 376 18.86 6.49 -18.21
CA ALA A 376 17.98 6.90 -19.30
C ALA A 376 18.80 7.37 -20.52
N GLY A 377 19.86 8.14 -20.28
CA GLY A 377 20.78 8.61 -21.32
C GLY A 377 21.49 7.44 -22.03
N ILE A 378 22.05 6.50 -21.28
CA ILE A 378 22.69 5.29 -21.82
C ILE A 378 21.69 4.47 -22.65
N MET A 379 20.47 4.24 -22.13
CA MET A 379 19.44 3.49 -22.84
C MET A 379 19.00 4.21 -24.12
N THR A 380 18.90 5.53 -24.10
CA THR A 380 18.58 6.32 -25.30
C THR A 380 19.67 6.19 -26.37
N LEU A 381 20.95 6.22 -25.96
CA LEU A 381 22.08 6.02 -26.87
C LEU A 381 22.10 4.60 -27.44
N VAL A 382 21.86 3.60 -26.59
CA VAL A 382 21.77 2.19 -27.03
C VAL A 382 20.62 2.00 -28.02
N SER A 383 19.43 2.50 -27.67
CA SER A 383 18.24 2.40 -28.53
C SER A 383 18.46 3.05 -29.88
N THR A 384 19.01 4.28 -29.93
CA THR A 384 19.26 4.97 -31.18
C THR A 384 20.32 4.28 -32.04
N ARG A 385 21.39 3.73 -31.45
CA ARG A 385 22.42 2.99 -32.18
C ARG A 385 21.93 1.67 -32.74
N LEU A 386 21.17 0.90 -31.95
CA LEU A 386 20.64 -0.39 -32.35
C LEU A 386 19.55 -0.26 -33.42
N LEU A 387 18.67 0.72 -33.29
CA LEU A 387 17.57 0.95 -34.21
C LEU A 387 17.97 1.59 -35.53
N ASN A 388 19.15 2.22 -35.59
CA ASN A 388 19.74 2.70 -36.86
C ASN A 388 20.32 1.57 -37.70
N ARG A 389 20.53 0.37 -37.13
CA ARG A 389 20.97 -0.82 -37.90
C ARG A 389 19.77 -1.42 -38.65
N GLU A 390 19.85 -1.55 -39.95
CA GLU A 390 18.77 -2.05 -40.81
C GLU A 390 18.22 -3.43 -40.38
N LYS A 391 19.09 -4.33 -39.90
CA LYS A 391 18.72 -5.67 -39.45
C LYS A 391 17.75 -5.71 -38.27
N ALA A 392 17.66 -4.63 -37.45
CA ALA A 392 16.75 -4.61 -36.32
C ALA A 392 15.30 -4.32 -36.72
N LEU A 393 15.09 -3.63 -37.85
CA LEU A 393 13.77 -3.19 -38.32
C LEU A 393 13.12 -4.23 -39.27
N PHE A 394 13.92 -5.04 -39.93
CA PHE A 394 13.49 -6.01 -40.97
C PHE A 394 13.66 -7.47 -40.52
N LYS A 395 13.64 -7.77 -39.24
CA LYS A 395 13.52 -9.16 -38.79
C LYS A 395 12.12 -9.66 -39.17
N VAL A 396 12.02 -10.27 -40.37
CA VAL A 396 10.84 -11.01 -40.81
C VAL A 396 10.78 -12.35 -40.10
#